data_e77e8c2d85e2f84ccf682c4b3a37c213
#
_entry.id   e77e8c2d85e2f84ccf682c4b3a37c213
#
_cell.length_a   1.000
_cell.length_b   1.000
_cell.length_c   1.000
_cell.angle_alpha   90.00
_cell.angle_beta   90.00
_cell.angle_gamma   90.00
#
_symmetry.space_group_name_H-M   'P 1'
#
loop_
_entity.id
_entity.type
_entity.pdbx_description
1 polymer ?
#
loop_
_entity_poly.entity_id
_entity_poly.type
_entity_poly.pdbx_seq_one_letter_code
_entity_poly.pdbx_strand_id
1 'polypeptide(L)'
;MSDRKPEFTLKDLQGAAHPFDGTGPALVCFVKEDCETCNIVGPVLQALSQAYGDAVRFLVPGQSGEKNGDFAQRHGLTMPVLEDAGCKTSFDWDFEIVPALYWIDESGAVVTHFEGFVRDDWQALSDQMARATGKAAAQIDWDSLPAWRPGCGSKHFDPEVYDALRAEAEGSRLRARKVEVASGDD
;
A
#
# COMPACT_ATOMS: atom_id res chain seq x y z
N MET A 1 14.61 8.34 -13.81
CA MET A 1 14.05 9.02 -12.62
C MET A 1 13.69 7.92 -11.65
N SER A 2 14.19 8.00 -10.42
CA SER A 2 13.86 6.99 -9.38
C SER A 2 12.40 7.17 -9.01
N ASP A 3 11.55 6.18 -9.30
CA ASP A 3 10.14 6.18 -8.92
C ASP A 3 9.98 5.88 -7.41
N ARG A 4 10.61 6.71 -6.60
CA ARG A 4 10.41 6.64 -5.14
C ARG A 4 9.01 7.12 -4.82
N LYS A 5 8.32 6.33 -4.00
CA LYS A 5 6.99 6.72 -3.50
C LYS A 5 7.12 7.69 -2.31
N PRO A 6 6.13 8.57 -2.12
CA PRO A 6 6.10 9.50 -1.00
C PRO A 6 6.21 8.79 0.35
N GLU A 7 6.94 9.41 1.26
CA GLU A 7 6.99 8.98 2.66
C GLU A 7 5.64 9.16 3.34
N PHE A 8 5.36 8.34 4.32
CA PHE A 8 4.18 8.49 5.16
C PHE A 8 4.43 8.02 6.60
N THR A 9 3.59 8.47 7.51
CA THR A 9 3.47 7.87 8.84
C THR A 9 1.99 7.64 9.12
N LEU A 10 1.59 6.38 9.15
CA LEU A 10 0.24 5.96 9.47
C LEU A 10 0.24 5.22 10.81
N LYS A 11 -0.90 5.21 11.49
CA LYS A 11 -1.09 4.43 12.72
C LYS A 11 -1.70 3.08 12.37
N ASP A 12 -1.32 2.06 13.12
CA ASP A 12 -2.03 0.78 13.09
C ASP A 12 -3.33 0.84 13.92
N LEU A 13 -4.03 -0.28 13.95
CA LEU A 13 -5.31 -0.43 14.66
C LEU A 13 -5.18 -0.29 16.20
N GLN A 14 -3.98 -0.34 16.73
CA GLN A 14 -3.64 -0.16 18.15
C GLN A 14 -3.12 1.25 18.43
N GLY A 15 -2.98 2.08 17.41
CA GLY A 15 -2.51 3.46 17.49
C GLY A 15 -0.99 3.63 17.45
N ALA A 16 -0.23 2.55 17.25
CA ALA A 16 1.21 2.63 17.05
C ALA A 16 1.56 3.22 15.68
N ALA A 17 2.53 4.11 15.62
CA ALA A 17 2.96 4.76 14.39
C ALA A 17 3.91 3.88 13.58
N HIS A 18 3.65 3.76 12.29
CA HIS A 18 4.46 3.03 11.33
C HIS A 18 4.93 3.99 10.24
N PRO A 19 6.16 4.52 10.34
CA PRO A 19 6.73 5.36 9.30
C PRO A 19 7.19 4.51 8.12
N PHE A 20 6.94 4.99 6.90
CA PHE A 20 7.61 4.59 5.67
C PHE A 20 8.46 5.76 5.20
N ASP A 21 9.75 5.59 5.18
CA ASP A 21 10.78 6.61 4.88
C ASP A 21 11.29 6.53 3.43
N GLY A 22 10.56 5.84 2.56
CA GLY A 22 10.95 5.63 1.16
C GLY A 22 12.05 4.59 0.97
N THR A 23 12.43 3.82 2.01
CA THR A 23 13.43 2.75 1.91
C THR A 23 12.80 1.37 2.04
N GLY A 24 13.48 0.35 1.52
CA GLY A 24 13.07 -1.05 1.58
C GLY A 24 14.13 -1.95 2.22
N PRO A 25 13.94 -3.28 2.10
CA PRO A 25 12.86 -3.91 1.34
C PRO A 25 11.50 -3.79 2.03
N ALA A 26 10.49 -3.37 1.27
CA ALA A 26 9.14 -3.18 1.77
C ALA A 26 8.09 -3.62 0.75
N LEU A 27 7.01 -4.24 1.23
CA LEU A 27 5.81 -4.46 0.47
C LEU A 27 4.71 -3.58 1.05
N VAL A 28 4.18 -2.67 0.22
CA VAL A 28 3.06 -1.80 0.57
C VAL A 28 1.87 -2.20 -0.28
N CYS A 29 0.75 -2.54 0.36
CA CYS A 29 -0.46 -2.94 -0.34
C CYS A 29 -1.67 -2.18 0.20
N PHE A 30 -2.21 -1.28 -0.59
CA PHE A 30 -3.43 -0.55 -0.25
C PHE A 30 -4.66 -1.42 -0.47
N VAL A 31 -5.56 -1.42 0.51
CA VAL A 31 -6.75 -2.28 0.52
C VAL A 31 -7.99 -1.51 0.97
N LYS A 32 -9.16 -2.11 0.67
CA LYS A 32 -10.46 -1.65 1.13
C LYS A 32 -11.27 -2.87 1.61
N GLU A 33 -11.91 -2.77 2.77
CA GLU A 33 -12.59 -3.89 3.44
C GLU A 33 -13.74 -4.47 2.59
N ASP A 34 -14.52 -3.60 1.94
CA ASP A 34 -15.66 -3.94 1.11
C ASP A 34 -15.28 -4.30 -0.35
N CYS A 35 -14.00 -4.40 -0.67
CA CYS A 35 -13.50 -4.80 -1.98
C CYS A 35 -13.35 -6.32 -2.06
N GLU A 36 -14.13 -6.99 -2.92
CA GLU A 36 -14.04 -8.44 -3.11
C GLU A 36 -12.64 -8.90 -3.52
N THR A 37 -11.97 -8.13 -4.38
CA THR A 37 -10.61 -8.45 -4.82
C THR A 37 -9.59 -8.26 -3.69
N CYS A 38 -9.77 -7.26 -2.82
CA CYS A 38 -8.96 -7.13 -1.61
C CYS A 38 -9.14 -8.34 -0.67
N ASN A 39 -10.36 -8.88 -0.57
CA ASN A 39 -10.62 -10.08 0.21
C ASN A 39 -9.96 -11.34 -0.37
N ILE A 40 -9.70 -11.39 -1.67
CA ILE A 40 -8.91 -12.48 -2.29
C ILE A 40 -7.43 -12.36 -1.92
N VAL A 41 -6.87 -11.13 -1.89
CA VAL A 41 -5.45 -10.94 -1.59
C VAL A 41 -5.12 -10.98 -0.11
N GLY A 42 -6.07 -10.81 0.79
CA GLY A 42 -5.83 -10.88 2.24
C GLY A 42 -5.05 -12.13 2.67
N PRO A 43 -5.52 -13.35 2.36
CA PRO A 43 -4.78 -14.58 2.66
C PRO A 43 -3.42 -14.68 1.96
N VAL A 44 -3.30 -14.15 0.75
CA VAL A 44 -2.02 -14.10 0.01
C VAL A 44 -1.02 -13.21 0.73
N LEU A 45 -1.43 -12.02 1.15
CA LEU A 45 -0.59 -11.10 1.95
C LEU A 45 -0.13 -11.76 3.25
N GLN A 46 -1.02 -12.47 3.94
CA GLN A 46 -0.69 -13.19 5.17
C GLN A 46 0.38 -14.27 4.92
N ALA A 47 0.21 -15.08 3.87
CA ALA A 47 1.18 -16.11 3.52
C ALA A 47 2.55 -15.53 3.13
N LEU A 48 2.57 -14.45 2.35
CA LEU A 48 3.81 -13.72 2.00
C LEU A 48 4.49 -13.15 3.24
N SER A 49 3.73 -12.56 4.15
CA SER A 49 4.27 -12.00 5.41
C SER A 49 4.83 -13.09 6.33
N GLN A 50 4.19 -14.24 6.40
CA GLN A 50 4.72 -15.39 7.15
C GLN A 50 6.03 -15.91 6.57
N ALA A 51 6.17 -15.91 5.25
CA ALA A 51 7.36 -16.40 4.58
C ALA A 51 8.53 -15.39 4.64
N TYR A 52 8.25 -14.10 4.53
CA TYR A 52 9.28 -13.08 4.29
C TYR A 52 9.31 -11.93 5.29
N GLY A 53 8.39 -11.88 6.27
CA GLY A 53 8.20 -10.73 7.17
C GLY A 53 9.37 -10.42 8.13
N ASP A 54 10.33 -11.31 8.28
CA ASP A 54 11.57 -11.07 9.01
C ASP A 54 12.65 -10.35 8.16
N ALA A 55 12.52 -10.36 6.85
CA ALA A 55 13.43 -9.71 5.89
C ALA A 55 12.77 -8.55 5.13
N VAL A 56 11.44 -8.48 5.11
CA VAL A 56 10.66 -7.50 4.35
C VAL A 56 9.64 -6.84 5.27
N ARG A 57 9.54 -5.52 5.22
CA ARG A 57 8.47 -4.77 5.90
C ARG A 57 7.18 -4.91 5.13
N PHE A 58 6.14 -5.37 5.80
CA PHE A 58 4.78 -5.41 5.25
C PHE A 58 3.96 -4.28 5.86
N LEU A 59 3.42 -3.41 5.00
CA LEU A 59 2.57 -2.30 5.38
C LEU A 59 1.28 -2.38 4.54
N VAL A 60 0.14 -2.39 5.22
CA VAL A 60 -1.16 -2.55 4.58
C VAL A 60 -2.06 -1.35 4.90
N PRO A 61 -1.92 -0.22 4.16
CA PRO A 61 -2.82 0.92 4.34
C PRO A 61 -4.25 0.55 3.92
N GLY A 62 -5.20 0.73 4.84
CA GLY A 62 -6.61 0.44 4.65
C GLY A 62 -7.45 1.70 4.58
N GLN A 63 -8.32 1.78 3.58
CA GLN A 63 -9.18 2.94 3.32
C GLN A 63 -10.53 2.90 4.05
N SER A 64 -10.78 1.89 4.89
CA SER A 64 -12.13 1.61 5.43
C SER A 64 -12.34 2.07 6.87
N GLY A 65 -11.40 2.80 7.47
CA GLY A 65 -11.50 3.30 8.84
C GLY A 65 -11.69 2.13 9.84
N GLU A 66 -12.70 2.23 10.71
CA GLU A 66 -12.96 1.20 11.73
C GLU A 66 -13.10 -0.22 11.16
N LYS A 67 -13.56 -0.37 9.91
CA LYS A 67 -13.69 -1.67 9.24
C LYS A 67 -12.36 -2.29 8.80
N ASN A 68 -11.25 -1.56 8.87
CA ASN A 68 -9.93 -2.13 8.66
C ASN A 68 -9.65 -3.27 9.66
N GLY A 69 -10.20 -3.17 10.88
CA GLY A 69 -10.15 -4.23 11.90
C GLY A 69 -10.87 -5.50 11.45
N ASP A 70 -12.05 -5.37 10.85
CA ASP A 70 -12.81 -6.50 10.33
C ASP A 70 -12.04 -7.21 9.20
N PHE A 71 -11.40 -6.44 8.31
CA PHE A 71 -10.54 -6.98 7.27
C PHE A 71 -9.36 -7.76 7.84
N ALA A 72 -8.63 -7.16 8.79
CA ALA A 72 -7.50 -7.80 9.45
C ALA A 72 -7.91 -9.10 10.15
N GLN A 73 -9.00 -9.09 10.90
CA GLN A 73 -9.52 -10.25 11.61
C GLN A 73 -9.98 -11.35 10.65
N ARG A 74 -10.74 -11.00 9.61
CA ARG A 74 -11.27 -11.95 8.61
C ARG A 74 -10.17 -12.76 7.95
N HIS A 75 -9.02 -12.14 7.68
CA HIS A 75 -7.91 -12.76 6.97
C HIS A 75 -6.76 -13.20 7.90
N GLY A 76 -6.91 -13.03 9.21
CA GLY A 76 -5.89 -13.41 10.19
C GLY A 76 -4.56 -12.68 9.96
N LEU A 77 -4.61 -11.40 9.55
CA LEU A 77 -3.42 -10.62 9.24
C LEU A 77 -2.60 -10.36 10.51
N THR A 78 -1.33 -10.71 10.48
CA THR A 78 -0.38 -10.47 11.58
C THR A 78 0.54 -9.28 11.33
N MET A 79 0.61 -8.80 10.07
CA MET A 79 1.30 -7.55 9.76
C MET A 79 0.43 -6.34 10.09
N PRO A 80 1.03 -5.14 10.24
CA PRO A 80 0.28 -3.92 10.52
C PRO A 80 -0.71 -3.56 9.40
N VAL A 81 -2.00 -3.48 9.74
CA VAL A 81 -2.99 -2.79 8.92
C VAL A 81 -3.08 -1.36 9.42
N LEU A 82 -2.90 -0.41 8.49
CA LEU A 82 -2.70 1.00 8.81
C LEU A 82 -3.92 1.84 8.44
N GLU A 83 -4.19 2.88 9.21
CA GLU A 83 -5.34 3.75 9.03
C GLU A 83 -5.08 4.84 7.98
N ASP A 84 -5.60 4.66 6.77
CA ASP A 84 -5.64 5.66 5.70
C ASP A 84 -7.09 6.02 5.34
N ALA A 85 -7.97 6.15 6.35
CA ALA A 85 -9.40 6.44 6.15
C ALA A 85 -9.65 7.78 5.44
N GLY A 86 -8.78 8.77 5.65
CA GLY A 86 -8.81 10.05 4.94
C GLY A 86 -8.22 9.98 3.53
N CYS A 87 -7.71 8.83 3.12
CA CYS A 87 -7.13 8.55 1.79
C CYS A 87 -5.98 9.50 1.36
N LYS A 88 -5.33 10.16 2.32
CA LYS A 88 -4.23 11.09 2.01
C LYS A 88 -3.05 10.36 1.41
N THR A 89 -2.63 9.25 2.02
CA THR A 89 -1.52 8.43 1.51
C THR A 89 -1.88 7.81 0.17
N SER A 90 -3.10 7.30 0.02
CA SER A 90 -3.62 6.79 -1.24
C SER A 90 -3.55 7.82 -2.36
N PHE A 91 -3.96 9.07 -2.08
CA PHE A 91 -3.90 10.18 -3.02
C PHE A 91 -2.45 10.55 -3.41
N ASP A 92 -1.55 10.61 -2.45
CA ASP A 92 -0.13 10.95 -2.69
C ASP A 92 0.61 9.85 -3.48
N TRP A 93 0.15 8.58 -3.36
CA TRP A 93 0.73 7.44 -4.07
C TRP A 93 0.18 7.26 -5.49
N ASP A 94 -0.91 7.93 -5.84
CA ASP A 94 -1.45 8.09 -7.19
C ASP A 94 -1.69 6.75 -7.91
N PHE A 95 -2.57 5.94 -7.35
CA PHE A 95 -3.10 4.71 -7.96
C PHE A 95 -4.62 4.81 -8.09
N GLU A 96 -5.23 4.07 -9.01
CA GLU A 96 -6.67 4.18 -9.30
C GLU A 96 -7.51 3.09 -8.62
N ILE A 97 -6.93 1.90 -8.47
CA ILE A 97 -7.65 0.68 -8.13
C ILE A 97 -6.99 0.00 -6.92
N VAL A 98 -7.81 -0.51 -6.00
CA VAL A 98 -7.35 -1.38 -4.91
C VAL A 98 -7.76 -2.84 -5.20
N PRO A 99 -6.96 -3.84 -4.78
CA PRO A 99 -5.68 -3.70 -4.12
C PRO A 99 -4.63 -3.06 -5.04
N ALA A 100 -3.83 -2.14 -4.50
CA ALA A 100 -2.68 -1.56 -5.19
C ALA A 100 -1.41 -1.98 -4.46
N LEU A 101 -0.56 -2.73 -5.14
CA LEU A 101 0.64 -3.32 -4.56
C LEU A 101 1.91 -2.66 -5.10
N TYR A 102 2.85 -2.42 -4.18
CA TYR A 102 4.18 -1.91 -4.46
C TYR A 102 5.22 -2.77 -3.75
N TRP A 103 6.10 -3.39 -4.51
CA TRP A 103 7.31 -4.03 -4.01
C TRP A 103 8.48 -3.08 -4.16
N ILE A 104 9.14 -2.74 -3.06
CA ILE A 104 10.19 -1.72 -2.96
C ILE A 104 11.46 -2.43 -2.51
N ASP A 105 12.55 -2.27 -3.25
CA ASP A 105 13.84 -2.87 -2.95
C ASP A 105 14.62 -2.11 -1.87
N GLU A 106 15.79 -2.60 -1.52
CA GLU A 106 16.68 -1.98 -0.51
C GLU A 106 17.09 -0.55 -0.85
N SER A 107 17.11 -0.18 -2.14
CA SER A 107 17.44 1.18 -2.58
C SER A 107 16.28 2.16 -2.46
N GLY A 108 15.07 1.67 -2.16
CA GLY A 108 13.82 2.43 -2.18
C GLY A 108 13.20 2.57 -3.56
N ALA A 109 13.69 1.82 -4.56
CA ALA A 109 13.08 1.80 -5.88
C ALA A 109 11.87 0.88 -5.92
N VAL A 110 10.78 1.32 -6.58
CA VAL A 110 9.65 0.46 -6.89
C VAL A 110 10.06 -0.49 -8.01
N VAL A 111 10.19 -1.77 -7.69
CA VAL A 111 10.60 -2.81 -8.66
C VAL A 111 9.41 -3.58 -9.22
N THR A 112 8.28 -3.59 -8.51
CA THR A 112 7.03 -4.17 -8.97
C THR A 112 5.86 -3.34 -8.48
N HIS A 113 4.95 -3.02 -9.38
CA HIS A 113 3.67 -2.37 -9.06
C HIS A 113 2.58 -2.96 -9.94
N PHE A 114 1.44 -3.24 -9.34
CA PHE A 114 0.22 -3.58 -10.05
C PHE A 114 -1.04 -3.30 -9.20
N GLU A 115 -2.16 -3.20 -9.87
CA GLU A 115 -3.47 -2.92 -9.30
C GLU A 115 -4.46 -4.05 -9.65
N GLY A 116 -5.35 -4.40 -8.72
CA GLY A 116 -6.24 -5.54 -8.88
C GLY A 116 -5.56 -6.88 -8.63
N PHE A 117 -6.06 -7.94 -9.25
CA PHE A 117 -5.55 -9.29 -9.08
C PHE A 117 -5.39 -10.00 -10.42
N VAL A 118 -4.14 -10.31 -10.76
CA VAL A 118 -3.74 -11.26 -11.81
C VAL A 118 -2.89 -12.32 -11.13
N ARG A 119 -3.34 -13.56 -11.11
CA ARG A 119 -2.68 -14.64 -10.37
C ARG A 119 -1.20 -14.79 -10.72
N ASP A 120 -0.89 -14.74 -12.00
CA ASP A 120 0.47 -14.91 -12.49
C ASP A 120 1.39 -13.77 -12.02
N ASP A 121 0.88 -12.53 -11.91
CA ASP A 121 1.64 -11.39 -11.39
C ASP A 121 1.94 -11.55 -9.90
N TRP A 122 0.94 -11.99 -9.11
CA TRP A 122 1.13 -12.27 -7.68
C TRP A 122 2.06 -13.45 -7.42
N GLN A 123 2.01 -14.48 -8.26
CA GLN A 123 2.93 -15.61 -8.19
C GLN A 123 4.36 -15.17 -8.56
N ALA A 124 4.53 -14.40 -9.63
CA ALA A 124 5.82 -13.84 -10.02
C ALA A 124 6.42 -12.94 -8.93
N LEU A 125 5.59 -12.12 -8.25
CA LEU A 125 6.01 -11.34 -7.09
C LEU A 125 6.52 -12.24 -5.95
N SER A 126 5.78 -13.29 -5.60
CA SER A 126 6.19 -14.25 -4.57
C SER A 126 7.55 -14.88 -4.89
N ASP A 127 7.77 -15.29 -6.14
CA ASP A 127 9.04 -15.83 -6.60
C ASP A 127 10.16 -14.78 -6.56
N GLN A 128 9.86 -13.54 -6.90
CA GLN A 128 10.80 -12.42 -6.82
C GLN A 128 11.22 -12.16 -5.36
N MET A 129 10.27 -12.16 -4.42
CA MET A 129 10.55 -12.01 -2.99
C MET A 129 11.39 -13.17 -2.45
N ALA A 130 11.09 -14.42 -2.82
CA ALA A 130 11.88 -15.58 -2.45
C ALA A 130 13.34 -15.44 -2.89
N ARG A 131 13.56 -15.02 -4.15
CA ARG A 131 14.92 -14.77 -4.67
C ARG A 131 15.62 -13.62 -3.94
N ALA A 132 14.93 -12.51 -3.72
CA ALA A 132 15.50 -11.33 -3.06
C ALA A 132 15.90 -11.59 -1.61
N THR A 133 15.13 -12.41 -0.90
CA THR A 133 15.37 -12.75 0.51
C THR A 133 16.22 -14.00 0.73
N GLY A 134 16.46 -14.80 -0.32
CA GLY A 134 17.13 -16.09 -0.20
C GLY A 134 16.32 -17.15 0.56
N LYS A 135 15.01 -16.95 0.69
CA LYS A 135 14.10 -17.83 1.44
C LYS A 135 13.36 -18.80 0.53
N ALA A 136 12.77 -19.83 1.14
CA ALA A 136 11.86 -20.73 0.45
C ALA A 136 10.61 -19.99 -0.06
N ALA A 137 10.01 -20.49 -1.14
CA ALA A 137 8.77 -19.95 -1.68
C ALA A 137 7.64 -20.00 -0.66
N ALA A 138 6.82 -18.95 -0.61
CA ALA A 138 5.64 -18.90 0.23
C ALA A 138 4.67 -20.04 -0.15
N GLN A 139 4.05 -20.64 0.85
CA GLN A 139 3.09 -21.74 0.64
C GLN A 139 1.72 -21.15 0.34
N ILE A 140 1.41 -21.01 -0.95
CA ILE A 140 0.13 -20.46 -1.45
C ILE A 140 -0.44 -21.44 -2.47
N ASP A 141 -1.69 -21.83 -2.29
CA ASP A 141 -2.43 -22.64 -3.26
C ASP A 141 -2.95 -21.75 -4.40
N TRP A 142 -2.05 -21.46 -5.35
CA TRP A 142 -2.34 -20.58 -6.49
C TRP A 142 -3.49 -21.12 -7.36
N ASP A 143 -3.65 -22.44 -7.46
CA ASP A 143 -4.68 -23.06 -8.31
C ASP A 143 -6.09 -22.85 -7.77
N SER A 144 -6.23 -22.65 -6.45
CA SER A 144 -7.50 -22.32 -5.82
C SER A 144 -7.95 -20.87 -6.07
N LEU A 145 -7.04 -20.00 -6.53
CA LEU A 145 -7.32 -18.59 -6.75
C LEU A 145 -7.78 -18.33 -8.19
N PRO A 146 -8.63 -17.31 -8.42
CA PRO A 146 -9.02 -16.93 -9.78
C PRO A 146 -7.82 -16.51 -10.61
N ALA A 147 -7.87 -16.72 -11.94
CA ALA A 147 -6.80 -16.28 -12.82
C ALA A 147 -6.69 -14.74 -12.85
N TRP A 148 -7.84 -14.06 -12.76
CA TRP A 148 -7.94 -12.60 -12.80
C TRP A 148 -9.18 -12.09 -12.05
N ARG A 149 -9.06 -10.92 -11.42
CA ARG A 149 -10.17 -10.13 -10.89
C ARG A 149 -9.86 -8.64 -11.07
N PRO A 150 -10.81 -7.82 -11.55
CA PRO A 150 -10.67 -6.38 -11.48
C PRO A 150 -10.61 -5.97 -10.01
N GLY A 151 -9.89 -4.90 -9.74
CA GLY A 151 -9.98 -4.28 -8.42
C GLY A 151 -11.24 -3.42 -8.26
N CYS A 152 -11.34 -2.76 -7.14
CA CYS A 152 -12.36 -1.76 -6.86
C CYS A 152 -11.75 -0.38 -6.95
N GLY A 153 -12.52 0.63 -7.36
CA GLY A 153 -12.05 2.02 -7.35
C GLY A 153 -11.55 2.43 -5.97
N SER A 154 -10.43 3.12 -5.94
CA SER A 154 -9.87 3.66 -4.71
C SER A 154 -10.76 4.79 -4.17
N LYS A 155 -10.97 4.83 -2.85
CA LYS A 155 -11.82 5.83 -2.19
C LYS A 155 -11.36 7.28 -2.38
N HIS A 156 -10.08 7.51 -2.64
CA HIS A 156 -9.61 8.87 -2.88
C HIS A 156 -10.16 9.49 -4.18
N PHE A 157 -10.76 8.69 -5.08
CA PHE A 157 -11.50 9.18 -6.24
C PHE A 157 -12.98 9.45 -5.97
N ASP A 158 -13.49 9.16 -4.78
CA ASP A 158 -14.83 9.60 -4.41
C ASP A 158 -14.86 11.14 -4.47
N PRO A 159 -15.82 11.77 -5.16
CA PRO A 159 -15.75 13.19 -5.52
C PRO A 159 -15.48 14.12 -4.33
N GLU A 160 -16.18 13.92 -3.20
CA GLU A 160 -15.99 14.73 -2.00
C GLU A 160 -14.61 14.58 -1.38
N VAL A 161 -14.06 13.35 -1.40
CA VAL A 161 -12.72 13.03 -0.86
C VAL A 161 -11.65 13.64 -1.77
N TYR A 162 -11.79 13.44 -3.08
CA TYR A 162 -10.84 13.93 -4.07
C TYR A 162 -10.74 15.46 -4.07
N ASP A 163 -11.88 16.15 -4.07
CA ASP A 163 -11.90 17.61 -4.07
C ASP A 163 -11.25 18.19 -2.79
N ALA A 164 -11.48 17.57 -1.64
CA ALA A 164 -10.87 17.98 -0.38
C ALA A 164 -9.34 17.77 -0.38
N LEU A 165 -8.86 16.61 -0.83
CA LEU A 165 -7.44 16.28 -0.92
C LEU A 165 -6.71 17.18 -1.92
N ARG A 166 -7.33 17.44 -3.06
CA ARG A 166 -6.80 18.34 -4.07
C ARG A 166 -6.67 19.77 -3.55
N ALA A 167 -7.69 20.29 -2.88
CA ALA A 167 -7.66 21.63 -2.29
C ALA A 167 -6.56 21.75 -1.23
N GLU A 168 -6.35 20.72 -0.40
CA GLU A 168 -5.27 20.67 0.58
C GLU A 168 -3.89 20.69 -0.09
N ALA A 169 -3.68 19.89 -1.13
CA ALA A 169 -2.43 19.84 -1.89
C ALA A 169 -2.12 21.18 -2.56
N GLU A 170 -3.10 21.83 -3.18
CA GLU A 170 -2.96 23.16 -3.78
C GLU A 170 -2.62 24.22 -2.71
N GLY A 171 -3.31 24.21 -1.56
CA GLY A 171 -3.04 25.10 -0.45
C GLY A 171 -1.62 24.92 0.13
N SER A 172 -1.12 23.71 0.18
CA SER A 172 0.24 23.40 0.63
C SER A 172 1.30 23.92 -0.36
N ARG A 173 1.09 23.77 -1.65
CA ARG A 173 1.97 24.32 -2.70
C ARG A 173 2.04 25.85 -2.67
N LEU A 174 0.91 26.53 -2.42
CA LEU A 174 0.85 27.97 -2.31
C LEU A 174 1.60 28.48 -1.07
N ARG A 175 1.53 27.77 0.05
CA ARG A 175 2.29 28.09 1.28
C ARG A 175 3.80 27.93 1.06
N ALA A 176 4.23 26.86 0.41
CA ALA A 176 5.63 26.60 0.10
C ALA A 176 6.21 27.71 -0.78
N ARG A 177 5.51 28.13 -1.85
CA ARG A 177 5.93 29.26 -2.71
C ARG A 177 6.08 30.57 -1.96
N LYS A 178 5.20 30.87 -0.99
CA LYS A 178 5.31 32.09 -0.17
C LYS A 178 6.53 32.07 0.73
N VAL A 179 6.93 30.92 1.26
CA VAL A 179 8.14 30.78 2.09
C VAL A 179 9.39 30.97 1.25
N GLU A 180 9.46 30.41 0.05
CA GLU A 180 10.60 30.61 -0.87
C GLU A 180 10.80 32.07 -1.28
N VAL A 181 9.71 32.80 -1.56
CA VAL A 181 9.78 34.23 -1.89
C VAL A 181 10.23 35.05 -0.70
N ALA A 182 9.81 34.74 0.53
CA ALA A 182 10.21 35.44 1.73
C ALA A 182 11.68 35.19 2.15
N SER A 183 12.28 34.06 1.73
CA SER A 183 13.70 33.74 2.01
C SER A 183 14.67 34.20 0.92
N GLY A 184 14.20 34.76 -0.17
CA GLY A 184 15.00 35.23 -1.30
C GLY A 184 15.34 36.73 -1.29
N ASP A 185 14.94 37.47 -0.26
CA ASP A 185 15.12 38.90 -0.13
C ASP A 185 16.12 39.31 0.99
N ASP A 186 17.23 38.55 1.16
CA ASP A 186 18.37 38.90 1.99
C ASP A 186 19.66 38.96 1.18
#